data_3cd904ce3b2eae714f15bc91df0d6f29
#
_entry.id   3cd904ce3b2eae714f15bc91df0d6f29
#
_cell.length_a   1.000
_cell.length_b   1.000
_cell.length_c   1.000
_cell.angle_alpha   90.00
_cell.angle_beta   90.00
_cell.angle_gamma   90.00
#
_symmetry.space_group_name_H-M   'P 1'
#
loop_
_entity.id
_entity.type
_entity.pdbx_description
1 polymer ?
#
loop_
_entity_poly.entity_id
_entity_poly.type
_entity_poly.pdbx_seq_one_letter_code
_entity_poly.pdbx_strand_id
1 'polypeptide(L)'
;MKKVTILAMQNNMAFTIISPMDVFSQAGVMWNYFNGQKFTPYFDVGLVTSIGKPFKCLNGLNIVPDGSIHDVRETDLIVVSSILDIEKTLSVQHEVVGWLKDRYHQGAHIATICSGAFVLAETGLLDGKTATTHWAYADQFKKRYPQ
;
A
#
# COMPACT_ATOMS: atom_id res chain seq x y z
N MET A 1 18.14 3.89 7.21
CA MET A 1 17.16 2.87 6.77
C MET A 1 16.21 3.50 5.78
N LYS A 2 15.78 2.74 4.78
CA LYS A 2 14.73 3.18 3.86
C LYS A 2 13.36 3.09 4.54
N LYS A 3 12.51 4.10 4.35
CA LYS A 3 11.17 4.13 4.94
C LYS A 3 10.14 3.49 4.00
N VAL A 4 9.40 2.53 4.51
CA VAL A 4 8.33 1.85 3.78
C VAL A 4 7.00 2.11 4.50
N THR A 5 6.06 2.69 3.79
CA THR A 5 4.71 2.93 4.30
C THR A 5 3.73 1.95 3.67
N ILE A 6 3.11 1.11 4.48
CA ILE A 6 2.01 0.26 4.04
C ILE A 6 0.72 1.05 4.21
N LEU A 7 0.08 1.38 3.09
CA LEU A 7 -1.21 2.05 3.08
C LEU A 7 -2.31 0.99 3.11
N ALA A 8 -2.93 0.82 4.26
CA ALA A 8 -4.02 -0.11 4.46
C ALA A 8 -5.36 0.54 4.09
N MET A 9 -6.01 -0.06 3.09
CA MET A 9 -7.36 0.32 2.67
C MET A 9 -8.39 -0.47 3.45
N GLN A 10 -9.56 0.09 3.69
CA GLN A 10 -10.67 -0.63 4.33
C GLN A 10 -11.26 -1.70 3.40
N ASN A 11 -11.93 -2.69 3.97
CA ASN A 11 -12.57 -3.81 3.25
C ASN A 11 -11.59 -4.58 2.35
N ASN A 12 -10.43 -4.89 2.88
CA ASN A 12 -9.37 -5.58 2.15
C ASN A 12 -9.10 -7.00 2.67
N MET A 13 -8.24 -7.69 1.97
CA MET A 13 -7.68 -8.97 2.39
C MET A 13 -6.45 -8.72 3.27
N ALA A 14 -6.45 -9.21 4.51
CA ALA A 14 -5.40 -8.97 5.50
C ALA A 14 -3.98 -9.28 4.99
N PHE A 15 -3.81 -10.34 4.18
CA PHE A 15 -2.50 -10.71 3.65
C PHE A 15 -1.86 -9.61 2.78
N THR A 16 -2.66 -8.75 2.15
CA THR A 16 -2.13 -7.64 1.32
C THR A 16 -1.55 -6.50 2.16
N ILE A 17 -1.76 -6.54 3.47
CA ILE A 17 -1.15 -5.65 4.45
C ILE A 17 0.01 -6.36 5.15
N ILE A 18 -0.27 -7.55 5.72
CA ILE A 18 0.66 -8.24 6.60
C ILE A 18 1.87 -8.77 5.82
N SER A 19 1.67 -9.35 4.63
CA SER A 19 2.79 -9.91 3.87
C SER A 19 3.87 -8.89 3.50
N PRO A 20 3.56 -7.70 2.95
CA PRO A 20 4.60 -6.72 2.71
C PRO A 20 5.22 -6.19 4.00
N MET A 21 4.46 -6.05 5.10
CA MET A 21 5.03 -5.69 6.39
C MET A 21 6.08 -6.71 6.83
N ASP A 22 5.76 -8.01 6.77
CA ASP A 22 6.70 -9.07 7.15
C ASP A 22 7.93 -9.09 6.23
N VAL A 23 7.73 -9.03 4.92
CA VAL A 23 8.85 -9.07 3.95
C VAL A 23 9.84 -7.93 4.19
N PHE A 24 9.37 -6.71 4.33
CA PHE A 24 10.25 -5.55 4.52
C PHE A 24 10.84 -5.51 5.93
N SER A 25 10.08 -5.80 6.98
CA SER A 25 10.57 -5.76 8.35
C SER A 25 11.60 -6.86 8.66
N GLN A 26 11.52 -8.00 7.97
CA GLN A 26 12.47 -9.11 8.18
C GLN A 26 13.76 -8.97 7.36
N ALA A 27 13.83 -8.06 6.41
CA ALA A 27 15.02 -7.85 5.59
C ALA A 27 16.20 -7.34 6.44
N GLY A 28 17.29 -8.11 6.46
CA GLY A 28 18.47 -7.87 7.31
C GLY A 28 18.30 -8.28 8.79
N VAL A 29 17.18 -8.89 9.15
CA VAL A 29 16.87 -9.39 10.50
C VAL A 29 16.94 -10.90 10.56
N MET A 30 16.00 -11.60 9.89
CA MET A 30 15.88 -13.07 10.03
C MET A 30 17.06 -13.82 9.46
N TRP A 31 17.58 -13.42 8.29
CA TRP A 31 18.78 -14.03 7.74
C TRP A 31 19.97 -13.90 8.70
N ASN A 32 20.16 -12.71 9.25
CA ASN A 32 21.25 -12.43 10.18
C ASN A 32 21.09 -13.23 11.48
N TYR A 33 19.86 -13.36 11.99
CA TYR A 33 19.55 -14.20 13.14
C TYR A 33 20.00 -15.64 12.95
N PHE A 34 19.58 -16.28 11.84
CA PHE A 34 19.91 -17.68 11.57
C PHE A 34 21.40 -17.92 11.34
N ASN A 35 22.15 -16.90 10.93
CA ASN A 35 23.60 -16.98 10.72
C ASN A 35 24.42 -16.44 11.90
N GLY A 36 23.82 -16.18 13.05
CA GLY A 36 24.51 -15.64 14.24
C GLY A 36 25.13 -14.26 14.02
N GLN A 37 24.61 -13.48 13.08
CA GLN A 37 25.07 -12.15 12.74
C GLN A 37 24.27 -11.07 13.47
N LYS A 38 24.83 -9.86 13.56
CA LYS A 38 24.13 -8.71 14.12
C LYS A 38 22.93 -8.35 13.25
N PHE A 39 21.79 -8.07 13.88
CA PHE A 39 20.62 -7.53 13.20
C PHE A 39 20.95 -6.18 12.53
N THR A 40 20.65 -6.10 11.25
CA THR A 40 20.89 -4.90 10.44
C THR A 40 19.66 -4.63 9.58
N PRO A 41 18.55 -4.14 10.19
CA PRO A 41 17.32 -3.85 9.43
C PRO A 41 17.59 -2.88 8.28
N TYR A 42 17.08 -3.19 7.10
CA TYR A 42 17.20 -2.31 5.93
C TYR A 42 16.06 -1.30 5.84
N PHE A 43 14.90 -1.66 6.37
CA PHE A 43 13.69 -0.86 6.24
C PHE A 43 13.10 -0.50 7.61
N ASP A 44 12.57 0.71 7.68
CA ASP A 44 11.68 1.20 8.72
C ASP A 44 10.25 1.13 8.16
N VAL A 45 9.42 0.23 8.70
CA VAL A 45 8.12 -0.12 8.12
C VAL A 45 7.01 0.40 9.01
N GLY A 46 6.19 1.29 8.47
CA GLY A 46 5.01 1.82 9.15
C GLY A 46 3.71 1.45 8.43
N LEU A 47 2.65 1.27 9.20
CA LEU A 47 1.31 0.97 8.74
C LEU A 47 0.40 2.17 8.94
N VAL A 48 -0.22 2.67 7.86
CA VAL A 48 -1.13 3.80 7.95
C VAL A 48 -2.46 3.51 7.26
N THR A 49 -3.49 4.26 7.68
CA THR A 49 -4.77 4.35 6.98
C THR A 49 -5.03 5.81 6.59
N SER A 50 -6.10 6.09 5.85
CA SER A 50 -6.48 7.47 5.52
C SER A 50 -6.63 8.35 6.77
N ILE A 51 -7.24 7.81 7.82
CA ILE A 51 -7.63 8.57 9.02
C ILE A 51 -6.99 8.08 10.33
N GLY A 52 -6.06 7.13 10.30
CA GLY A 52 -5.36 6.61 11.48
C GLY A 52 -6.24 5.76 12.42
N LYS A 53 -7.41 5.30 11.99
CA LYS A 53 -8.29 4.51 12.84
C LYS A 53 -8.18 3.01 12.59
N PRO A 54 -8.30 2.18 13.65
CA PRO A 54 -8.40 0.74 13.50
C PRO A 54 -9.60 0.32 12.64
N PHE A 55 -9.45 -0.77 11.92
CA PHE A 55 -10.50 -1.36 11.11
C PHE A 55 -10.41 -2.89 11.08
N LYS A 56 -11.48 -3.52 10.60
CA LYS A 56 -11.55 -4.97 10.47
C LYS A 56 -11.41 -5.36 9.00
N CYS A 57 -10.49 -6.31 8.72
CA CYS A 57 -10.38 -6.95 7.42
C CYS A 57 -11.53 -7.94 7.18
N LEU A 58 -11.69 -8.40 5.95
CA LEU A 58 -12.75 -9.35 5.56
C LEU A 58 -12.76 -10.66 6.34
N ASN A 59 -11.57 -11.16 6.66
CA ASN A 59 -11.41 -12.37 7.48
C ASN A 59 -11.65 -12.14 8.98
N GLY A 60 -12.05 -10.94 9.38
CA GLY A 60 -12.32 -10.58 10.77
C GLY A 60 -11.10 -10.10 11.56
N LEU A 61 -9.89 -10.11 10.98
CA LEU A 61 -8.70 -9.61 11.65
C LEU A 61 -8.80 -8.10 11.88
N ASN A 62 -8.54 -7.66 13.12
CA ASN A 62 -8.46 -6.24 13.43
C ASN A 62 -7.05 -5.72 13.11
N ILE A 63 -7.00 -4.65 12.37
CA ILE A 63 -5.77 -3.91 12.04
C ILE A 63 -5.75 -2.61 12.83
N VAL A 64 -4.66 -2.38 13.54
CA VAL A 64 -4.40 -1.13 14.26
C VAL A 64 -3.25 -0.44 13.55
N PRO A 65 -3.47 0.69 12.86
CA PRO A 65 -2.42 1.44 12.19
C PRO A 65 -1.55 2.21 13.19
N ASP A 66 -0.34 2.54 12.78
CA ASP A 66 0.57 3.43 13.52
C ASP A 66 0.09 4.89 13.47
N GLY A 67 -0.68 5.25 12.44
CA GLY A 67 -1.22 6.58 12.24
C GLY A 67 -2.01 6.71 10.94
N SER A 68 -2.20 7.95 10.54
CA SER A 68 -2.86 8.34 9.28
C SER A 68 -1.85 8.71 8.20
N ILE A 69 -2.33 8.89 6.96
CA ILE A 69 -1.50 9.43 5.88
C ILE A 69 -0.92 10.83 6.20
N HIS A 70 -1.57 11.60 7.09
CA HIS A 70 -1.12 12.93 7.50
C HIS A 70 0.09 12.88 8.45
N ASP A 71 0.29 11.76 9.14
CA ASP A 71 1.41 11.57 10.07
C ASP A 71 2.70 11.16 9.35
N VAL A 72 2.59 10.76 8.07
CA VAL A 72 3.74 10.38 7.24
C VAL A 72 4.45 11.63 6.73
N ARG A 73 5.59 11.98 7.34
CA ARG A 73 6.40 13.13 6.91
C ARG A 73 7.20 12.84 5.65
N GLU A 74 7.80 11.66 5.58
CA GLU A 74 8.64 11.19 4.47
C GLU A 74 8.53 9.68 4.33
N THR A 75 8.65 9.17 3.10
CA THR A 75 8.66 7.73 2.80
C THR A 75 9.40 7.50 1.48
N ASP A 76 10.14 6.39 1.39
CA ASP A 76 10.84 6.00 0.16
C ASP A 76 9.96 5.11 -0.73
N LEU A 77 9.09 4.30 -0.11
CA LEU A 77 8.19 3.38 -0.80
C LEU A 77 6.84 3.36 -0.10
N ILE A 78 5.78 3.45 -0.89
CA ILE A 78 4.41 3.21 -0.43
C ILE A 78 3.92 1.91 -1.06
N VAL A 79 3.37 1.02 -0.24
CA VAL A 79 2.69 -0.19 -0.71
C VAL A 79 1.21 -0.06 -0.43
N VAL A 80 0.40 0.02 -1.49
CA VAL A 80 -1.06 0.16 -1.40
C VAL A 80 -1.68 -1.23 -1.35
N SER A 81 -2.43 -1.53 -0.29
CA SER A 81 -3.14 -2.80 -0.13
C SER A 81 -4.30 -2.95 -1.12
N SER A 82 -4.85 -4.16 -1.21
CA SER A 82 -6.04 -4.41 -2.05
C SER A 82 -7.26 -3.64 -1.58
N ILE A 83 -8.21 -3.49 -2.49
CA ILE A 83 -9.57 -3.02 -2.23
C ILE A 83 -10.56 -4.00 -2.85
N LEU A 84 -11.76 -4.17 -2.31
CA LEU A 84 -12.74 -5.11 -2.87
C LEU A 84 -13.92 -4.43 -3.53
N ASP A 85 -14.50 -3.47 -2.88
CA ASP A 85 -15.57 -2.67 -3.45
C ASP A 85 -14.93 -1.44 -4.13
N ILE A 86 -14.56 -1.62 -5.41
CA ILE A 86 -13.80 -0.62 -6.16
C ILE A 86 -14.57 0.70 -6.25
N GLU A 87 -15.82 0.68 -6.71
CA GLU A 87 -16.60 1.91 -6.92
C GLU A 87 -16.83 2.67 -5.61
N LYS A 88 -17.22 1.97 -4.56
CA LYS A 88 -17.44 2.55 -3.25
C LYS A 88 -16.15 3.10 -2.66
N THR A 89 -15.04 2.37 -2.80
CA THR A 89 -13.76 2.80 -2.25
C THR A 89 -13.27 4.06 -2.98
N LEU A 90 -13.27 4.05 -4.29
CA LEU A 90 -12.77 5.18 -5.08
C LEU A 90 -13.61 6.44 -4.88
N SER A 91 -14.93 6.32 -4.69
CA SER A 91 -15.82 7.47 -4.48
C SER A 91 -15.51 8.28 -3.21
N VAL A 92 -14.79 7.71 -2.25
CA VAL A 92 -14.50 8.34 -0.95
C VAL A 92 -13.01 8.52 -0.66
N GLN A 93 -12.12 8.15 -1.59
CA GLN A 93 -10.66 8.14 -1.35
C GLN A 93 -9.91 9.27 -2.07
N HIS A 94 -10.56 10.39 -2.37
CA HIS A 94 -9.93 11.53 -3.04
C HIS A 94 -8.69 12.06 -2.32
N GLU A 95 -8.72 12.06 -0.98
CA GLU A 95 -7.60 12.49 -0.15
C GLU A 95 -6.39 11.56 -0.28
N VAL A 96 -6.62 10.24 -0.28
CA VAL A 96 -5.57 9.23 -0.48
C VAL A 96 -4.95 9.38 -1.87
N VAL A 97 -5.77 9.60 -2.89
CA VAL A 97 -5.31 9.81 -4.28
C VAL A 97 -4.41 11.05 -4.37
N GLY A 98 -4.82 12.16 -3.76
CA GLY A 98 -4.02 13.38 -3.68
C GLY A 98 -2.69 13.14 -2.95
N TRP A 99 -2.74 12.51 -1.79
CA TRP A 99 -1.58 12.20 -0.98
C TRP A 99 -0.57 11.29 -1.72
N LEU A 100 -1.02 10.24 -2.42
CA LEU A 100 -0.15 9.38 -3.23
C LEU A 100 0.57 10.16 -4.32
N LYS A 101 -0.16 11.04 -5.01
CA LYS A 101 0.40 11.90 -6.05
C LYS A 101 1.49 12.82 -5.50
N ASP A 102 1.23 13.46 -4.37
CA ASP A 102 2.18 14.36 -3.71
C ASP A 102 3.44 13.61 -3.26
N ARG A 103 3.29 12.42 -2.66
CA ARG A 103 4.43 11.60 -2.24
C ARG A 103 5.27 11.13 -3.42
N TYR A 104 4.63 10.75 -4.53
CA TYR A 104 5.33 10.40 -5.75
C TYR A 104 6.18 11.57 -6.29
N HIS A 105 5.62 12.78 -6.35
CA HIS A 105 6.36 13.96 -6.79
C HIS A 105 7.49 14.36 -5.83
N GLN A 106 7.42 13.94 -4.56
CA GLN A 106 8.48 14.10 -3.58
C GLN A 106 9.54 12.98 -3.64
N GLY A 107 9.43 12.05 -4.59
CA GLY A 107 10.41 11.01 -4.86
C GLY A 107 10.09 9.63 -4.26
N ALA A 108 8.94 9.44 -3.64
CA ALA A 108 8.52 8.12 -3.18
C ALA A 108 8.19 7.20 -4.36
N HIS A 109 8.61 5.95 -4.29
CA HIS A 109 8.10 4.90 -5.17
C HIS A 109 6.75 4.41 -4.67
N ILE A 110 5.89 3.93 -5.59
CA ILE A 110 4.59 3.37 -5.23
C ILE A 110 4.49 1.97 -5.83
N ALA A 111 4.15 1.00 -4.99
CA ALA A 111 3.78 -0.35 -5.38
C ALA A 111 2.32 -0.61 -4.97
N THR A 112 1.63 -1.44 -5.72
CA THR A 112 0.25 -1.81 -5.41
C THR A 112 0.10 -3.32 -5.39
N ILE A 113 -0.76 -3.83 -4.52
CA ILE A 113 -1.07 -5.25 -4.45
C ILE A 113 -2.49 -5.46 -4.97
N CYS A 114 -2.62 -6.39 -5.94
CA CYS A 114 -3.92 -6.82 -6.42
C CYS A 114 -4.75 -5.63 -6.98
N SER A 115 -5.97 -5.44 -6.51
CA SER A 115 -6.88 -4.35 -6.86
C SER A 115 -6.48 -2.97 -6.32
N GLY A 116 -5.45 -2.86 -5.50
CA GLY A 116 -4.85 -1.58 -5.10
C GLY A 116 -4.39 -0.73 -6.30
N ALA A 117 -4.16 -1.38 -7.46
CA ALA A 117 -3.83 -0.70 -8.71
C ALA A 117 -4.89 0.33 -9.14
N PHE A 118 -6.17 0.13 -8.79
CA PHE A 118 -7.24 1.10 -9.08
C PHE A 118 -7.01 2.43 -8.33
N VAL A 119 -6.58 2.36 -7.08
CA VAL A 119 -6.29 3.57 -6.29
C VAL A 119 -5.13 4.35 -6.91
N LEU A 120 -4.10 3.65 -7.38
CA LEU A 120 -2.97 4.29 -8.05
C LEU A 120 -3.37 4.85 -9.43
N ALA A 121 -4.22 4.17 -10.18
CA ALA A 121 -4.69 4.64 -11.48
C ALA A 121 -5.49 5.96 -11.38
N GLU A 122 -6.27 6.17 -10.30
CA GLU A 122 -6.98 7.43 -10.05
C GLU A 122 -6.04 8.64 -9.91
N THR A 123 -4.76 8.43 -9.62
CA THR A 123 -3.77 9.52 -9.56
C THR A 123 -3.34 10.02 -10.95
N GLY A 124 -3.60 9.28 -12.03
CA GLY A 124 -3.05 9.52 -13.36
C GLY A 124 -1.58 9.12 -13.52
N LEU A 125 -0.93 8.60 -12.47
CA LEU A 125 0.50 8.22 -12.53
C LEU A 125 0.77 6.98 -13.38
N LEU A 126 -0.27 6.22 -13.73
CA LEU A 126 -0.18 5.05 -14.60
C LEU A 126 -0.42 5.35 -16.08
N ASP A 127 -0.81 6.58 -16.44
CA ASP A 127 -1.11 6.95 -17.82
C ASP A 127 0.11 6.71 -18.72
N GLY A 128 -0.11 5.97 -19.82
CA GLY A 128 0.95 5.57 -20.75
C GLY A 128 1.92 4.50 -20.21
N LYS A 129 1.64 3.87 -19.07
CA LYS A 129 2.48 2.83 -18.48
C LYS A 129 1.81 1.46 -18.51
N THR A 130 2.62 0.41 -18.60
CA THR A 130 2.14 -0.95 -18.39
C THR A 130 1.81 -1.16 -16.92
N ALA A 131 0.55 -1.49 -16.64
CA ALA A 131 0.06 -1.77 -15.30
C ALA A 131 -0.58 -3.16 -15.22
N THR A 132 -0.67 -3.70 -14.01
CA THR A 132 -1.34 -4.96 -13.71
C THR A 132 -2.28 -4.79 -12.54
N THR A 133 -3.32 -5.63 -12.50
CA THR A 133 -4.28 -5.71 -11.40
C THR A 133 -4.68 -7.16 -11.16
N HIS A 134 -5.61 -7.41 -10.25
CA HIS A 134 -6.17 -8.76 -10.07
C HIS A 134 -6.90 -9.21 -11.36
N TRP A 135 -6.68 -10.45 -11.78
CA TRP A 135 -7.20 -10.99 -13.04
C TRP A 135 -8.72 -10.81 -13.23
N ALA A 136 -9.49 -10.99 -12.15
CA ALA A 136 -10.96 -10.84 -12.19
C ALA A 136 -11.42 -9.40 -12.48
N TYR A 137 -10.56 -8.40 -12.27
CA TYR A 137 -10.85 -6.99 -12.51
C TYR A 137 -10.15 -6.43 -13.75
N ALA A 138 -9.43 -7.26 -14.51
CA ALA A 138 -8.60 -6.79 -15.63
C ALA A 138 -9.43 -6.05 -16.70
N ASP A 139 -10.59 -6.56 -17.05
CA ASP A 139 -11.48 -5.92 -18.06
C ASP A 139 -12.09 -4.62 -17.53
N GLN A 140 -12.51 -4.59 -16.25
CA GLN A 140 -12.99 -3.38 -15.60
C GLN A 140 -11.89 -2.31 -15.55
N PHE A 141 -10.65 -2.70 -15.22
CA PHE A 141 -9.51 -1.81 -15.17
C PHE A 141 -9.22 -1.19 -16.54
N LYS A 142 -9.12 -2.01 -17.61
CA LYS A 142 -8.91 -1.54 -18.98
C LYS A 142 -10.01 -0.60 -19.46
N LYS A 143 -11.28 -0.91 -19.13
CA LYS A 143 -12.41 -0.08 -19.51
C LYS A 143 -12.40 1.28 -18.82
N ARG A 144 -11.98 1.31 -17.54
CA ARG A 144 -11.95 2.54 -16.73
C ARG A 144 -10.74 3.42 -17.05
N TYR A 145 -9.59 2.80 -17.33
CA TYR A 145 -8.31 3.48 -17.62
C TYR A 145 -7.76 2.98 -18.97
N PRO A 146 -8.27 3.49 -20.08
CA PRO A 146 -7.92 3.00 -21.42
C PRO A 146 -6.55 3.47 -21.93
N GLN A 147 -5.84 4.29 -21.17
CA GLN A 147 -4.60 4.96 -21.58
C GLN A 147 -3.36 4.07 -21.46
#